data_9187edcc1c624e52f6d2c7903039a3eb
#
_entry.id   9187edcc1c624e52f6d2c7903039a3eb
#
_cell.length_a   1.000
_cell.length_b   1.000
_cell.length_c   1.000
_cell.angle_alpha   90.00
_cell.angle_beta   90.00
_cell.angle_gamma   90.00
#
_symmetry.space_group_name_H-M   'P 1'
#
loop_
_entity.id
_entity.type
_entity.pdbx_description
1 polymer ?
#
loop_
_entity_poly.entity_id
_entity_poly.type
_entity_poly.pdbx_seq_one_letter_code
_entity_poly.pdbx_strand_id
1 'polypeptide(L)'
;MSRTRALSDDTVLERAIGVFWQNGYAGTSLRDLTEATGLSSAALYHRFNDKDGLFVEALRRYADEGLAERLARLSASADPIGAIRDFLNELIAMSLADPHHRGCLLVNTALDGAVLSHAARALVRARLGEVERFFAERLEQAVASGVLDPKTDIALNATALLGTVFAIRVMARLDADPKRLRALADHALASLRNLPHTKSKGSRR
;
A
#
# COMPACT_ATOMS: atom_id res chain seq x y z
N MET A 1 -0.24 -9.97 -44.72
CA MET A 1 0.64 -9.96 -43.51
C MET A 1 -0.03 -9.11 -42.44
N SER A 2 -0.59 -9.73 -41.43
CA SER A 2 -1.28 -9.03 -40.32
C SER A 2 -0.22 -8.31 -39.49
N ARG A 3 -0.25 -6.97 -39.46
CA ARG A 3 0.54 -6.13 -38.55
C ARG A 3 0.04 -6.46 -37.14
N THR A 4 0.77 -7.29 -36.42
CA THR A 4 0.52 -7.50 -34.99
C THR A 4 0.53 -6.12 -34.33
N ARG A 5 -0.65 -5.68 -33.86
CA ARG A 5 -0.81 -4.38 -33.18
C ARG A 5 0.13 -4.40 -31.99
N ALA A 6 1.12 -3.53 -31.98
CA ALA A 6 2.06 -3.45 -30.87
C ALA A 6 1.27 -3.21 -29.58
N LEU A 7 1.47 -4.08 -28.58
CA LEU A 7 0.85 -3.92 -27.26
C LEU A 7 1.26 -2.58 -26.68
N SER A 8 0.29 -1.85 -26.12
CA SER A 8 0.57 -0.60 -25.41
C SER A 8 1.40 -0.88 -24.14
N ASP A 9 2.19 0.10 -23.71
CA ASP A 9 2.96 -0.02 -22.45
C ASP A 9 2.03 -0.27 -21.28
N ASP A 10 0.83 0.29 -21.27
CA ASP A 10 -0.19 0.03 -20.26
C ASP A 10 -0.56 -1.46 -20.15
N THR A 11 -0.82 -2.12 -21.26
CA THR A 11 -1.13 -3.55 -21.28
C THR A 11 0.06 -4.40 -20.84
N VAL A 12 1.28 -4.01 -21.20
CA VAL A 12 2.50 -4.70 -20.79
C VAL A 12 2.70 -4.57 -19.29
N LEU A 13 2.53 -3.36 -18.74
CA LEU A 13 2.67 -3.10 -17.31
C LEU A 13 1.59 -3.83 -16.50
N GLU A 14 0.33 -3.86 -16.94
CA GLU A 14 -0.75 -4.59 -16.28
C GLU A 14 -0.41 -6.09 -16.16
N ARG A 15 0.08 -6.71 -17.22
CA ARG A 15 0.51 -8.12 -17.21
C ARG A 15 1.72 -8.34 -16.33
N ALA A 16 2.72 -7.46 -16.38
CA ALA A 16 3.90 -7.51 -15.53
C ALA A 16 3.56 -7.36 -14.04
N ILE A 17 2.61 -6.46 -13.69
CA ILE A 17 2.07 -6.31 -12.34
C ILE A 17 1.55 -7.67 -11.83
N GLY A 18 0.76 -8.37 -12.64
CA GLY A 18 0.24 -9.70 -12.26
C GLY A 18 1.34 -10.69 -11.90
N VAL A 19 2.40 -10.77 -12.71
CA VAL A 19 3.54 -11.67 -12.49
C VAL A 19 4.32 -11.29 -11.23
N PHE A 20 4.69 -10.01 -11.08
CA PHE A 20 5.42 -9.52 -9.90
C PHE A 20 4.60 -9.66 -8.62
N TRP A 21 3.28 -9.46 -8.70
CA TRP A 21 2.42 -9.58 -7.53
C TRP A 21 2.33 -11.02 -7.03
N GLN A 22 2.32 -11.98 -7.95
CA GLN A 22 2.25 -13.40 -7.63
C GLN A 22 3.58 -13.95 -7.13
N ASN A 23 4.69 -13.63 -7.81
CA ASN A 23 5.98 -14.27 -7.62
C ASN A 23 6.97 -13.45 -6.77
N GLY A 24 6.67 -12.17 -6.52
CA GLY A 24 7.63 -11.19 -5.98
C GLY A 24 8.70 -10.81 -7.01
N TYR A 25 9.53 -9.81 -6.67
CA TYR A 25 10.62 -9.37 -7.56
C TYR A 25 11.67 -10.46 -7.78
N ALA A 26 12.14 -11.08 -6.69
CA ALA A 26 13.19 -12.09 -6.76
C ALA A 26 12.75 -13.38 -7.49
N GLY A 27 11.50 -13.81 -7.25
CA GLY A 27 10.93 -15.02 -7.85
C GLY A 27 10.49 -14.87 -9.30
N THR A 28 10.45 -13.65 -9.84
CA THR A 28 10.06 -13.39 -11.23
C THR A 28 11.26 -13.53 -12.17
N SER A 29 11.19 -14.45 -13.12
CA SER A 29 12.20 -14.58 -14.19
C SER A 29 11.83 -13.73 -15.42
N LEU A 30 12.84 -13.49 -16.28
CA LEU A 30 12.59 -12.85 -17.58
C LEU A 30 11.65 -13.68 -18.46
N ARG A 31 11.73 -15.01 -18.33
CA ARG A 31 10.86 -15.94 -19.05
C ARG A 31 9.40 -15.73 -18.65
N ASP A 32 9.11 -15.62 -17.35
CA ASP A 32 7.74 -15.38 -16.85
C ASP A 32 7.18 -14.07 -17.43
N LEU A 33 8.02 -13.03 -17.48
CA LEU A 33 7.63 -11.74 -18.04
C LEU A 33 7.38 -11.79 -19.55
N THR A 34 8.21 -12.52 -20.31
CA THR A 34 8.01 -12.67 -21.76
C THR A 34 6.78 -13.50 -22.07
N GLU A 35 6.52 -14.57 -21.32
CA GLU A 35 5.32 -15.40 -21.46
C GLU A 35 4.04 -14.60 -21.14
N ALA A 36 4.04 -13.86 -20.04
CA ALA A 36 2.87 -13.07 -19.63
C ALA A 36 2.60 -11.89 -20.56
N THR A 37 3.65 -11.16 -20.98
CA THR A 37 3.49 -9.96 -21.79
C THR A 37 3.34 -10.26 -23.29
N GLY A 38 3.79 -11.43 -23.74
CA GLY A 38 3.85 -11.80 -25.17
C GLY A 38 4.93 -11.02 -25.94
N LEU A 39 5.86 -10.34 -25.25
CA LEU A 39 6.98 -9.63 -25.83
C LEU A 39 8.26 -10.45 -25.74
N SER A 40 9.16 -10.27 -26.70
CA SER A 40 10.51 -10.81 -26.57
C SER A 40 11.31 -10.08 -25.49
N SER A 41 12.34 -10.72 -24.93
CA SER A 41 13.26 -10.09 -23.98
C SER A 41 13.87 -8.80 -24.50
N ALA A 42 14.25 -8.78 -25.79
CA ALA A 42 14.79 -7.59 -26.44
C ALA A 42 13.76 -6.44 -26.47
N ALA A 43 12.49 -6.75 -26.75
CA ALA A 43 11.43 -5.74 -26.80
C ALA A 43 11.12 -5.20 -25.39
N LEU A 44 11.12 -6.03 -24.35
CA LEU A 44 10.95 -5.60 -22.95
C LEU A 44 12.10 -4.68 -22.53
N TYR A 45 13.35 -5.08 -22.79
CA TYR A 45 14.51 -4.27 -22.41
C TYR A 45 14.63 -2.97 -23.20
N HIS A 46 14.23 -2.97 -24.45
CA HIS A 46 14.17 -1.73 -25.23
C HIS A 46 13.19 -0.72 -24.64
N ARG A 47 12.07 -1.16 -24.04
CA ARG A 47 11.03 -0.29 -23.47
C ARG A 47 11.34 0.12 -22.03
N PHE A 48 11.85 -0.79 -21.23
CA PHE A 48 11.95 -0.64 -19.76
C PHE A 48 13.38 -0.75 -19.24
N ASN A 49 14.36 -0.83 -20.13
CA ASN A 49 15.79 -0.95 -19.86
C ASN A 49 16.23 -2.31 -19.34
N ASP A 50 15.63 -2.79 -18.25
CA ASP A 50 15.90 -4.08 -17.64
C ASP A 50 14.69 -4.56 -16.81
N LYS A 51 14.86 -5.67 -16.06
CA LYS A 51 13.82 -6.19 -15.16
C LYS A 51 13.48 -5.20 -14.05
N ASP A 52 14.47 -4.47 -13.54
CA ASP A 52 14.26 -3.51 -12.45
C ASP A 52 13.48 -2.29 -12.96
N GLY A 53 13.82 -1.75 -14.12
CA GLY A 53 13.07 -0.67 -14.76
C GLY A 53 11.61 -1.05 -15.01
N LEU A 54 11.36 -2.26 -15.55
CA LEU A 54 10.00 -2.77 -15.70
C LEU A 54 9.28 -2.90 -14.35
N PHE A 55 9.97 -3.37 -13.30
CA PHE A 55 9.39 -3.51 -11.96
C PHE A 55 9.03 -2.16 -11.35
N VAL A 56 9.90 -1.17 -11.45
CA VAL A 56 9.64 0.20 -10.95
C VAL A 56 8.44 0.82 -11.64
N GLU A 57 8.33 0.70 -12.97
CA GLU A 57 7.17 1.21 -13.71
C GLU A 57 5.89 0.44 -13.37
N ALA A 58 5.96 -0.87 -13.19
CA ALA A 58 4.84 -1.70 -12.72
C ALA A 58 4.37 -1.28 -11.32
N LEU A 59 5.30 -1.04 -10.38
CA LEU A 59 4.98 -0.54 -9.04
C LEU A 59 4.33 0.85 -9.08
N ARG A 60 4.85 1.76 -9.93
CA ARG A 60 4.31 3.10 -10.10
C ARG A 60 2.87 3.03 -10.57
N ARG A 61 2.62 2.30 -11.67
CA ARG A 61 1.28 2.13 -12.22
C ARG A 61 0.31 1.52 -11.21
N TYR A 62 0.73 0.44 -10.52
CA TYR A 62 -0.08 -0.19 -9.48
C TYR A 62 -0.50 0.79 -8.38
N ALA A 63 0.43 1.66 -7.95
CA ALA A 63 0.16 2.65 -6.92
C ALA A 63 -0.76 3.78 -7.42
N ASP A 64 -0.55 4.25 -8.65
CA ASP A 64 -1.31 5.36 -9.23
C ASP A 64 -2.77 4.98 -9.52
N GLU A 65 -3.06 3.75 -9.95
CA GLU A 65 -4.39 3.30 -10.36
C GLU A 65 -5.41 3.14 -9.20
N GLY A 66 -5.02 3.11 -7.97
CA GLY A 66 -6.00 2.90 -6.90
C GLY A 66 -5.75 3.69 -5.63
N LEU A 67 -4.49 4.01 -5.33
CA LEU A 67 -4.15 4.69 -4.08
C LEU A 67 -4.46 6.19 -4.15
N ALA A 68 -4.03 6.87 -5.21
CA ALA A 68 -4.18 8.32 -5.32
C ALA A 68 -5.66 8.75 -5.33
N GLU A 69 -6.50 8.06 -6.11
CA GLU A 69 -7.95 8.32 -6.15
C GLU A 69 -8.61 8.08 -4.79
N ARG A 70 -8.27 6.97 -4.13
CA ARG A 70 -8.78 6.65 -2.78
C ARG A 70 -8.40 7.72 -1.78
N LEU A 71 -7.12 8.11 -1.73
CA LEU A 71 -6.66 9.16 -0.82
C LEU A 71 -7.37 10.48 -1.08
N ALA A 72 -7.49 10.91 -2.34
CA ALA A 72 -8.19 12.14 -2.71
C ALA A 72 -9.66 12.12 -2.27
N ARG A 73 -10.38 11.03 -2.56
CA ARG A 73 -11.79 10.88 -2.20
C ARG A 73 -12.00 10.88 -0.68
N LEU A 74 -11.19 10.13 0.07
CA LEU A 74 -11.32 10.05 1.52
C LEU A 74 -10.82 11.32 2.22
N SER A 75 -9.89 12.05 1.61
CA SER A 75 -9.44 13.35 2.11
C SER A 75 -10.52 14.42 2.03
N ALA A 76 -11.48 14.30 1.13
CA ALA A 76 -12.61 15.22 0.99
C ALA A 76 -13.73 14.97 2.03
N SER A 77 -13.66 13.92 2.84
CA SER A 77 -14.67 13.61 3.87
C SER A 77 -14.66 14.62 4.99
N ALA A 78 -15.84 15.07 5.40
CA ALA A 78 -16.03 15.93 6.58
C ALA A 78 -15.85 15.18 7.92
N ASP A 79 -15.96 13.85 7.93
CA ASP A 79 -15.70 12.99 9.09
C ASP A 79 -14.26 12.42 8.99
N PRO A 80 -13.28 13.01 9.71
CA PRO A 80 -11.90 12.56 9.60
C PRO A 80 -11.66 11.15 10.14
N ILE A 81 -12.34 10.75 11.21
CA ILE A 81 -12.22 9.40 11.77
C ILE A 81 -12.98 8.38 10.90
N GLY A 82 -14.12 8.80 10.35
CA GLY A 82 -14.84 8.02 9.33
C GLY A 82 -13.98 7.75 8.11
N ALA A 83 -13.24 8.73 7.60
CA ALA A 83 -12.32 8.57 6.47
C ALA A 83 -11.22 7.52 6.74
N ILE A 84 -10.64 7.51 7.95
CA ILE A 84 -9.66 6.49 8.37
C ILE A 84 -10.32 5.10 8.41
N ARG A 85 -11.53 5.02 9.00
CA ARG A 85 -12.32 3.77 9.06
C ARG A 85 -12.61 3.23 7.66
N ASP A 86 -13.07 4.09 6.76
CA ASP A 86 -13.41 3.72 5.40
C ASP A 86 -12.18 3.24 4.62
N PHE A 87 -11.03 3.90 4.81
CA PHE A 87 -9.76 3.44 4.23
C PHE A 87 -9.43 2.01 4.67
N LEU A 88 -9.50 1.71 5.97
CA LEU A 88 -9.21 0.36 6.50
C LEU A 88 -10.24 -0.67 6.02
N ASN A 89 -11.52 -0.31 5.98
CA ASN A 89 -12.59 -1.18 5.50
C ASN A 89 -12.45 -1.52 4.01
N GLU A 90 -12.10 -0.55 3.18
CA GLU A 90 -11.82 -0.78 1.76
C GLU A 90 -10.62 -1.70 1.55
N LEU A 91 -9.55 -1.54 2.34
CA LEU A 91 -8.42 -2.45 2.31
C LEU A 91 -8.82 -3.89 2.65
N ILE A 92 -9.67 -4.07 3.67
CA ILE A 92 -10.19 -5.39 4.06
C ILE A 92 -11.04 -5.95 2.93
N ALA A 93 -11.98 -5.17 2.39
CA ALA A 93 -12.84 -5.59 1.29
C ALA A 93 -12.02 -6.04 0.05
N MET A 94 -11.02 -5.26 -0.34
CA MET A 94 -10.11 -5.61 -1.44
C MET A 94 -9.32 -6.89 -1.15
N SER A 95 -8.90 -7.10 0.10
CA SER A 95 -8.15 -8.30 0.49
C SER A 95 -9.02 -9.56 0.45
N LEU A 96 -10.29 -9.44 0.84
CA LEU A 96 -11.25 -10.53 0.81
C LEU A 96 -11.75 -10.85 -0.61
N ALA A 97 -11.77 -9.86 -1.48
CA ALA A 97 -12.19 -10.02 -2.88
C ALA A 97 -11.10 -10.63 -3.78
N ASP A 98 -9.83 -10.66 -3.34
CA ASP A 98 -8.74 -11.27 -4.12
C ASP A 98 -8.72 -12.80 -3.93
N PRO A 99 -9.11 -13.60 -4.95
CA PRO A 99 -9.18 -15.06 -4.83
C PRO A 99 -7.79 -15.73 -4.68
N HIS A 100 -6.74 -14.98 -4.98
CA HIS A 100 -5.35 -15.47 -4.88
C HIS A 100 -4.66 -15.03 -3.59
N HIS A 101 -5.31 -14.24 -2.73
CA HIS A 101 -4.76 -13.73 -1.47
C HIS A 101 -3.37 -13.09 -1.63
N ARG A 102 -3.16 -12.33 -2.72
CA ARG A 102 -1.85 -11.74 -3.06
C ARG A 102 -1.42 -10.61 -2.12
N GLY A 103 -2.35 -10.09 -1.33
CA GLY A 103 -2.08 -8.97 -0.41
C GLY A 103 -1.96 -7.64 -1.16
N CYS A 104 -0.92 -6.85 -0.83
CA CYS A 104 -0.63 -5.58 -1.49
C CYS A 104 0.76 -5.61 -2.09
N LEU A 105 0.89 -5.27 -3.37
CA LEU A 105 2.20 -5.30 -4.05
C LEU A 105 3.22 -4.38 -3.36
N LEU A 106 2.82 -3.18 -2.92
CA LEU A 106 3.71 -2.26 -2.20
C LEU A 106 4.18 -2.83 -0.85
N VAL A 107 3.26 -3.43 -0.06
CA VAL A 107 3.61 -4.05 1.23
C VAL A 107 4.50 -5.28 1.01
N ASN A 108 4.16 -6.13 0.04
CA ASN A 108 4.98 -7.29 -0.31
C ASN A 108 6.40 -6.86 -0.71
N THR A 109 6.50 -5.82 -1.57
CA THR A 109 7.79 -5.25 -1.99
C THR A 109 8.57 -4.67 -0.81
N ALA A 110 7.91 -4.01 0.15
CA ALA A 110 8.59 -3.51 1.36
C ALA A 110 9.26 -4.63 2.17
N LEU A 111 8.68 -5.84 2.16
CA LEU A 111 9.24 -7.01 2.85
C LEU A 111 10.42 -7.66 2.11
N ASP A 112 10.54 -7.46 0.79
CA ASP A 112 11.65 -8.00 -0.03
C ASP A 112 13.00 -7.31 0.24
N GLY A 113 13.00 -6.16 0.87
CA GLY A 113 14.12 -5.43 1.50
C GLY A 113 15.42 -5.35 0.69
N ALA A 114 16.35 -6.26 0.95
CA ALA A 114 17.73 -6.18 0.47
C ALA A 114 17.90 -6.45 -1.05
N VAL A 115 16.94 -7.13 -1.68
CA VAL A 115 17.03 -7.52 -3.11
C VAL A 115 16.60 -6.40 -4.06
N LEU A 116 15.96 -5.36 -3.51
CA LEU A 116 15.40 -4.27 -4.31
C LEU A 116 16.44 -3.22 -4.67
N SER A 117 16.30 -2.63 -5.86
CA SER A 117 17.03 -1.43 -6.24
C SER A 117 16.72 -0.24 -5.34
N HIS A 118 17.59 0.76 -5.39
CA HIS A 118 17.35 2.03 -4.71
C HIS A 118 16.05 2.70 -5.21
N ALA A 119 15.79 2.64 -6.53
CA ALA A 119 14.61 3.24 -7.15
C ALA A 119 13.30 2.58 -6.66
N ALA A 120 13.24 1.24 -6.65
CA ALA A 120 12.08 0.50 -6.14
C ALA A 120 11.81 0.80 -4.66
N ARG A 121 12.86 0.80 -3.82
CA ARG A 121 12.74 1.16 -2.39
C ARG A 121 12.27 2.60 -2.17
N ALA A 122 12.80 3.54 -2.94
CA ALA A 122 12.40 4.94 -2.85
C ALA A 122 10.94 5.14 -3.23
N LEU A 123 10.48 4.48 -4.29
CA LEU A 123 9.09 4.51 -4.73
C LEU A 123 8.14 3.94 -3.67
N VAL A 124 8.44 2.73 -3.15
CA VAL A 124 7.62 2.10 -2.10
C VAL A 124 7.54 2.98 -0.85
N ARG A 125 8.68 3.52 -0.41
CA ARG A 125 8.72 4.45 0.74
C ARG A 125 7.87 5.69 0.50
N ALA A 126 7.95 6.29 -0.69
CA ALA A 126 7.17 7.47 -1.04
C ALA A 126 5.66 7.17 -0.99
N ARG A 127 5.23 6.06 -1.60
CA ARG A 127 3.80 5.69 -1.66
C ARG A 127 3.22 5.27 -0.31
N LEU A 128 3.97 4.55 0.51
CA LEU A 128 3.55 4.23 1.89
C LEU A 128 3.56 5.48 2.77
N GLY A 129 4.49 6.40 2.55
CA GLY A 129 4.51 7.71 3.21
C GLY A 129 3.32 8.60 2.85
N GLU A 130 2.74 8.48 1.65
CA GLU A 130 1.48 9.15 1.29
C GLU A 130 0.30 8.64 2.14
N VAL A 131 0.25 7.33 2.40
CA VAL A 131 -0.78 6.74 3.29
C VAL A 131 -0.60 7.23 4.73
N GLU A 132 0.63 7.25 5.24
CA GLU A 132 0.92 7.74 6.58
C GLU A 132 0.56 9.22 6.73
N ARG A 133 0.88 10.03 5.74
CA ARG A 133 0.52 11.46 5.70
C ARG A 133 -1.00 11.65 5.68
N PHE A 134 -1.72 10.89 4.88
CA PHE A 134 -3.19 10.90 4.90
C PHE A 134 -3.73 10.65 6.30
N PHE A 135 -3.21 9.66 7.02
CA PHE A 135 -3.64 9.42 8.41
C PHE A 135 -3.30 10.60 9.31
N ALA A 136 -2.10 11.17 9.21
CA ALA A 136 -1.70 12.32 10.01
C ALA A 136 -2.64 13.51 9.78
N GLU A 137 -2.94 13.85 8.54
CA GLU A 137 -3.85 14.96 8.19
C GLU A 137 -5.27 14.73 8.70
N ARG A 138 -5.79 13.50 8.65
CA ARG A 138 -7.11 13.17 9.22
C ARG A 138 -7.11 13.27 10.73
N LEU A 139 -6.07 12.83 11.42
CA LEU A 139 -5.94 12.95 12.87
C LEU A 139 -5.81 14.41 13.31
N GLU A 140 -5.05 15.24 12.59
CA GLU A 140 -4.96 16.69 12.83
C GLU A 140 -6.34 17.35 12.74
N GLN A 141 -7.13 17.04 11.74
CA GLN A 141 -8.50 17.53 11.58
C GLN A 141 -9.42 17.05 12.70
N ALA A 142 -9.27 15.80 13.15
CA ALA A 142 -10.05 15.28 14.28
C ALA A 142 -9.71 15.99 15.59
N VAL A 143 -8.46 16.37 15.80
CA VAL A 143 -8.05 17.21 16.93
C VAL A 143 -8.61 18.61 16.78
N ALA A 144 -8.47 19.24 15.62
CA ALA A 144 -8.94 20.59 15.37
C ALA A 144 -10.47 20.73 15.54
N SER A 145 -11.22 19.68 15.21
CA SER A 145 -12.69 19.60 15.37
C SER A 145 -13.15 19.16 16.77
N GLY A 146 -12.22 18.86 17.70
CA GLY A 146 -12.53 18.42 19.06
C GLY A 146 -13.00 16.96 19.16
N VAL A 147 -12.87 16.17 18.11
CA VAL A 147 -13.19 14.72 18.10
C VAL A 147 -12.13 13.91 18.84
N LEU A 148 -10.86 14.35 18.77
CA LEU A 148 -9.74 13.79 19.51
C LEU A 148 -9.16 14.81 20.49
N ASP A 149 -8.50 14.29 21.54
CA ASP A 149 -7.81 15.11 22.55
C ASP A 149 -6.71 15.96 21.88
N PRO A 150 -6.57 17.27 22.21
CA PRO A 150 -5.47 18.12 21.73
C PRO A 150 -4.06 17.58 22.04
N LYS A 151 -3.93 16.65 22.99
CA LYS A 151 -2.67 16.01 23.35
C LYS A 151 -2.39 14.73 22.55
N THR A 152 -3.24 14.38 21.59
CA THR A 152 -3.05 13.21 20.74
C THR A 152 -1.71 13.30 20.01
N ASP A 153 -0.85 12.30 20.15
CA ASP A 153 0.39 12.19 19.38
C ASP A 153 0.06 11.77 17.94
N ILE A 154 -0.04 12.75 17.05
CA ILE A 154 -0.42 12.56 15.65
C ILE A 154 0.57 11.63 14.94
N ALA A 155 1.87 11.86 15.12
CA ALA A 155 2.91 11.11 14.42
C ALA A 155 2.90 9.62 14.82
N LEU A 156 2.84 9.35 16.12
CA LEU A 156 2.77 7.99 16.64
C LEU A 156 1.52 7.25 16.12
N ASN A 157 0.36 7.92 16.15
CA ASN A 157 -0.89 7.31 15.73
C ASN A 157 -0.94 7.09 14.22
N ALA A 158 -0.42 8.01 13.40
CA ALA A 158 -0.32 7.83 11.96
C ALA A 158 0.58 6.62 11.60
N THR A 159 1.73 6.51 12.27
CA THR A 159 2.63 5.35 12.12
C THR A 159 1.95 4.05 12.58
N ALA A 160 1.21 4.04 13.69
CA ALA A 160 0.48 2.88 14.17
C ALA A 160 -0.63 2.44 13.20
N LEU A 161 -1.34 3.39 12.60
CA LEU A 161 -2.34 3.12 11.56
C LEU A 161 -1.69 2.54 10.30
N LEU A 162 -0.53 3.04 9.87
CA LEU A 162 0.24 2.43 8.79
C LEU A 162 0.68 1.00 9.15
N GLY A 163 1.10 0.76 10.39
CA GLY A 163 1.37 -0.59 10.91
C GLY A 163 0.15 -1.50 10.84
N THR A 164 -1.04 -0.97 11.10
CA THR A 164 -2.31 -1.71 10.95
C THR A 164 -2.60 -2.07 9.50
N VAL A 165 -2.29 -1.18 8.55
CA VAL A 165 -2.35 -1.49 7.10
C VAL A 165 -1.46 -2.67 6.77
N PHE A 166 -0.22 -2.69 7.26
CA PHE A 166 0.69 -3.83 7.04
C PHE A 166 0.14 -5.11 7.65
N ALA A 167 -0.34 -5.05 8.90
CA ALA A 167 -0.91 -6.21 9.57
C ALA A 167 -2.10 -6.79 8.78
N ILE A 168 -3.06 -5.96 8.35
CA ILE A 168 -4.21 -6.38 7.54
C ILE A 168 -3.74 -7.05 6.24
N ARG A 169 -2.81 -6.42 5.50
CA ARG A 169 -2.37 -6.92 4.19
C ARG A 169 -1.55 -8.21 4.28
N VAL A 170 -0.71 -8.33 5.30
CA VAL A 170 0.10 -9.55 5.52
C VAL A 170 -0.80 -10.68 6.03
N MET A 171 -1.69 -10.41 6.99
CA MET A 171 -2.59 -11.44 7.52
C MET A 171 -3.59 -11.93 6.47
N ALA A 172 -4.12 -11.04 5.64
CA ALA A 172 -5.01 -11.44 4.53
C ALA A 172 -4.32 -12.37 3.52
N ARG A 173 -2.99 -12.29 3.42
CA ARG A 173 -2.22 -13.20 2.56
C ARG A 173 -2.04 -14.60 3.17
N LEU A 174 -2.03 -14.68 4.49
CA LEU A 174 -1.91 -15.97 5.22
C LEU A 174 -3.27 -16.65 5.41
N ASP A 175 -4.24 -15.85 5.86
CA ASP A 175 -5.58 -16.31 6.23
C ASP A 175 -6.54 -15.11 6.16
N ALA A 176 -7.33 -15.04 5.11
CA ALA A 176 -8.29 -13.96 4.87
C ALA A 176 -9.56 -14.10 5.73
N ASP A 177 -9.41 -14.30 7.05
CA ASP A 177 -10.54 -14.33 7.98
C ASP A 177 -11.12 -12.92 8.19
N PRO A 178 -12.36 -12.66 7.72
CA PRO A 178 -12.99 -11.35 7.83
C PRO A 178 -13.11 -10.84 9.27
N LYS A 179 -13.29 -11.72 10.25
CA LYS A 179 -13.44 -11.35 11.66
C LYS A 179 -12.13 -10.83 12.22
N ARG A 180 -11.03 -11.53 11.93
CA ARG A 180 -9.69 -11.14 12.38
C ARG A 180 -9.24 -9.82 11.76
N LEU A 181 -9.47 -9.64 10.45
CA LEU A 181 -9.09 -8.41 9.76
C LEU A 181 -9.88 -7.21 10.28
N ARG A 182 -11.19 -7.36 10.51
CA ARG A 182 -12.02 -6.30 11.11
C ARG A 182 -11.59 -5.98 12.54
N ALA A 183 -11.28 -6.99 13.36
CA ALA A 183 -10.82 -6.78 14.73
C ALA A 183 -9.54 -5.93 14.80
N LEU A 184 -8.61 -6.06 13.83
CA LEU A 184 -7.43 -5.20 13.73
C LEU A 184 -7.80 -3.75 13.48
N ALA A 185 -8.70 -3.49 12.53
CA ALA A 185 -9.15 -2.15 12.20
C ALA A 185 -9.92 -1.51 13.37
N ASP A 186 -10.84 -2.25 14.00
CA ASP A 186 -11.62 -1.79 15.14
C ASP A 186 -10.73 -1.45 16.35
N HIS A 187 -9.73 -2.30 16.62
CA HIS A 187 -8.76 -2.06 17.70
C HIS A 187 -7.93 -0.79 17.43
N ALA A 188 -7.45 -0.60 16.21
CA ALA A 188 -6.69 0.58 15.85
C ALA A 188 -7.53 1.87 16.03
N LEU A 189 -8.80 1.85 15.60
CA LEU A 189 -9.72 2.98 15.75
C LEU A 189 -10.09 3.24 17.22
N ALA A 190 -10.28 2.20 18.03
CA ALA A 190 -10.56 2.32 19.46
C ALA A 190 -9.36 2.92 20.21
N SER A 191 -8.14 2.55 19.81
CA SER A 191 -6.90 3.06 20.42
C SER A 191 -6.72 4.56 20.25
N LEU A 192 -7.25 5.17 19.17
CA LEU A 192 -7.22 6.61 18.94
C LEU A 192 -7.97 7.40 20.03
N ARG A 193 -8.96 6.78 20.69
CA ARG A 193 -9.81 7.39 21.72
C ARG A 193 -9.29 7.13 23.15
N ASN A 194 -8.45 6.14 23.38
CA ASN A 194 -8.11 5.58 24.68
C ASN A 194 -6.64 5.76 25.09
N LEU A 195 -5.86 6.64 24.45
CA LEU A 195 -4.47 6.83 24.86
C LEU A 195 -4.40 7.40 26.29
N PRO A 196 -3.84 6.63 27.26
CA PRO A 196 -3.65 7.15 28.59
C PRO A 196 -2.64 8.30 28.53
N HIS A 197 -2.93 9.38 29.25
CA HIS A 197 -1.98 10.48 29.46
C HIS A 197 -0.69 9.91 30.03
N THR A 198 0.36 9.77 29.25
CA THR A 198 1.70 9.57 29.77
C THR A 198 2.07 10.83 30.53
N LYS A 199 1.84 10.82 31.88
CA LYS A 199 2.43 11.83 32.76
C LYS A 199 3.93 11.76 32.53
N SER A 200 4.50 12.75 31.85
CA SER A 200 5.94 13.01 31.88
C SER A 200 6.35 13.01 33.36
N LYS A 201 7.02 11.97 33.81
CA LYS A 201 7.72 12.00 35.08
C LYS A 201 8.81 13.06 34.94
N GLY A 202 8.50 14.28 35.42
CA GLY A 202 9.49 15.31 35.60
C GLY A 202 10.70 14.73 36.32
N SER A 203 11.83 14.81 35.67
CA SER A 203 13.14 14.60 36.27
C SER A 203 13.21 15.47 37.53
N ARG A 204 13.08 14.85 38.70
CA ARG A 204 13.60 15.45 39.94
C ARG A 204 15.04 14.97 40.08
N ARG A 205 15.89 15.94 40.14
CA ARG A 205 17.31 15.88 40.51
C ARG A 205 17.57 15.00 41.71
#